data_14c42c9087fcba1dafd22b0825247935
#
_entry.id   14c42c9087fcba1dafd22b0825247935
#
_cell.length_a   1.000
_cell.length_b   1.000
_cell.length_c   1.000
_cell.angle_alpha   90.00
_cell.angle_beta   90.00
_cell.angle_gamma   90.00
#
_symmetry.space_group_name_H-M   'P 1'
#
loop_
_entity.id
_entity.type
_entity.pdbx_description
1 polymer ?
#
loop_
_entity_poly.entity_id
_entity_poly.type
_entity_poly.pdbx_seq_one_letter_code
_entity_poly.pdbx_strand_id
1 'polypeptide(L)'
;LSIVRAYGLPVEFEEKIMKQVENVAKPVSEADRAGRMDLRDWQMVTIDGEDAKDLDDAVSLTMDGENYILGVHIADVSNYVQEHSALDVEALKRGTSVYLVDRVIPMLPHALSNGICSLNQGEDRLALSCIMTINPRGEIIDHTIAETVICVNRRMSYTNVKKILVDQDTDVITEYKPLVPMFEQMAELASILRK
;
A
#
# COMPACT_ATOMS: atom_id res chain seq x y z
N LEU A 1 -13.16 -26.54 2.24
CA LEU A 1 -14.28 -26.22 3.16
C LEU A 1 -14.26 -27.02 4.47
N SER A 2 -13.80 -28.29 4.51
CA SER A 2 -13.75 -29.10 5.74
C SER A 2 -12.82 -28.52 6.80
N ILE A 3 -11.63 -28.08 6.42
CA ILE A 3 -10.64 -27.44 7.32
C ILE A 3 -11.20 -26.12 7.87
N VAL A 4 -11.76 -25.26 7.00
CA VAL A 4 -12.36 -23.99 7.40
C VAL A 4 -13.43 -24.18 8.47
N ARG A 5 -14.31 -25.17 8.28
CA ARG A 5 -15.36 -25.50 9.26
C ARG A 5 -14.79 -26.10 10.56
N ALA A 6 -13.78 -26.97 10.45
CA ALA A 6 -13.14 -27.60 11.61
C ALA A 6 -12.49 -26.57 12.55
N TYR A 7 -11.94 -25.48 11.99
CA TYR A 7 -11.35 -24.38 12.75
C TYR A 7 -12.32 -23.24 13.05
N GLY A 8 -13.61 -23.36 12.66
CA GLY A 8 -14.63 -22.35 12.95
C GLY A 8 -14.35 -20.99 12.29
N LEU A 9 -13.61 -20.97 11.17
CA LEU A 9 -13.26 -19.71 10.51
C LEU A 9 -14.50 -19.07 9.87
N PRO A 10 -14.77 -17.76 10.14
CA PRO A 10 -15.93 -17.07 9.61
C PRO A 10 -15.72 -16.72 8.13
N VAL A 11 -16.44 -17.43 7.24
CA VAL A 11 -16.29 -17.26 5.77
C VAL A 11 -17.01 -16.01 5.27
N GLU A 12 -18.16 -15.68 5.88
CA GLU A 12 -19.03 -14.60 5.45
C GLU A 12 -19.05 -13.46 6.47
N PHE A 13 -19.44 -12.28 6.01
CA PHE A 13 -19.68 -11.12 6.87
C PHE A 13 -21.19 -10.94 7.07
N GLU A 14 -21.59 -10.53 8.27
CA GLU A 14 -22.98 -10.23 8.57
C GLU A 14 -23.51 -9.05 7.72
N GLU A 15 -24.80 -9.06 7.42
CA GLU A 15 -25.45 -8.03 6.58
C GLU A 15 -25.23 -6.59 7.10
N LYS A 16 -25.24 -6.39 8.42
CA LYS A 16 -24.99 -5.07 9.03
C LYS A 16 -23.60 -4.53 8.74
N ILE A 17 -22.59 -5.45 8.66
CA ILE A 17 -21.21 -5.11 8.33
C ILE A 17 -21.13 -4.73 6.85
N MET A 18 -21.76 -5.51 5.97
CA MET A 18 -21.77 -5.21 4.54
C MET A 18 -22.46 -3.88 4.23
N LYS A 19 -23.57 -3.54 4.93
CA LYS A 19 -24.20 -2.22 4.83
C LYS A 19 -23.26 -1.07 5.29
N GLN A 20 -22.48 -1.28 6.33
CA GLN A 20 -21.48 -0.28 6.76
C GLN A 20 -20.41 -0.11 5.68
N VAL A 21 -19.92 -1.21 5.08
CA VAL A 21 -18.95 -1.17 3.97
C VAL A 21 -19.48 -0.35 2.79
N GLU A 22 -20.72 -0.56 2.37
CA GLU A 22 -21.35 0.20 1.27
C GLU A 22 -21.38 1.71 1.54
N ASN A 23 -21.46 2.11 2.80
CA ASN A 23 -21.45 3.52 3.20
C ASN A 23 -20.05 4.13 3.19
N VAL A 24 -19.03 3.39 3.57
CA VAL A 24 -17.66 3.89 3.74
C VAL A 24 -16.74 3.63 2.54
N ALA A 25 -16.96 2.55 1.79
CA ALA A 25 -16.15 2.19 0.62
C ALA A 25 -16.53 3.02 -0.62
N LYS A 26 -16.32 4.33 -0.55
CA LYS A 26 -16.60 5.29 -1.62
C LYS A 26 -15.31 5.92 -2.12
N PRO A 27 -15.25 6.33 -3.40
CA PRO A 27 -14.11 7.09 -3.92
C PRO A 27 -13.78 8.30 -3.05
N VAL A 28 -12.49 8.60 -2.94
CA VAL A 28 -11.98 9.75 -2.17
C VAL A 28 -12.61 11.04 -2.68
N SER A 29 -13.30 11.76 -1.81
CA SER A 29 -13.96 13.03 -2.11
C SER A 29 -13.06 14.23 -1.76
N GLU A 30 -13.50 15.44 -2.13
CA GLU A 30 -12.82 16.67 -1.70
C GLU A 30 -12.83 16.84 -0.18
N ALA A 31 -13.92 16.42 0.47
CA ALA A 31 -14.03 16.47 1.93
C ALA A 31 -12.99 15.55 2.61
N ASP A 32 -12.75 14.36 2.04
CA ASP A 32 -11.77 13.42 2.57
C ASP A 32 -10.32 13.93 2.40
N ARG A 33 -10.08 14.78 1.41
CA ARG A 33 -8.77 15.39 1.14
C ARG A 33 -8.48 16.61 2.03
N ALA A 34 -9.52 17.22 2.61
CA ALA A 34 -9.38 18.44 3.39
C ALA A 34 -8.46 18.22 4.60
N GLY A 35 -7.43 19.06 4.72
CA GLY A 35 -6.44 19.00 5.81
C GLY A 35 -5.32 17.97 5.62
N ARG A 36 -5.40 17.11 4.60
CA ARG A 36 -4.35 16.14 4.26
C ARG A 36 -3.27 16.78 3.36
N MET A 37 -2.04 16.31 3.51
CA MET A 37 -0.95 16.68 2.61
C MET A 37 -1.18 16.02 1.25
N ASP A 38 -1.18 16.81 0.17
CA ASP A 38 -1.38 16.30 -1.19
C ASP A 38 -0.05 15.85 -1.80
N LEU A 39 0.10 14.56 -2.02
CA LEU A 39 1.26 13.91 -2.63
C LEU A 39 0.93 13.23 -3.96
N ARG A 40 -0.21 13.55 -4.58
CA ARG A 40 -0.66 12.90 -5.81
C ARG A 40 0.26 13.11 -7.01
N ASP A 41 1.02 14.21 -6.99
CA ASP A 41 2.01 14.52 -8.03
C ASP A 41 3.38 13.85 -7.79
N TRP A 42 3.55 13.16 -6.67
CA TRP A 42 4.79 12.44 -6.39
C TRP A 42 4.87 11.15 -7.22
N GLN A 43 6.08 10.84 -7.70
CA GLN A 43 6.33 9.57 -8.35
C GLN A 43 6.40 8.47 -7.30
N MET A 44 5.45 7.54 -7.32
CA MET A 44 5.37 6.44 -6.37
C MET A 44 4.86 5.15 -7.01
N VAL A 45 5.22 4.04 -6.41
CA VAL A 45 4.86 2.70 -6.87
C VAL A 45 4.46 1.80 -5.70
N THR A 46 3.63 0.81 -5.97
CA THR A 46 3.51 -0.39 -5.12
C THR A 46 4.37 -1.50 -5.70
N ILE A 47 4.97 -2.37 -4.86
CA ILE A 47 5.82 -3.49 -5.31
C ILE A 47 5.41 -4.74 -4.54
N ASP A 48 4.63 -5.61 -5.18
CA ASP A 48 4.00 -6.78 -4.56
C ASP A 48 4.16 -8.05 -5.39
N GLY A 49 3.54 -9.15 -4.95
CA GLY A 49 3.34 -10.33 -5.77
C GLY A 49 2.42 -10.03 -6.96
N GLU A 50 2.56 -10.78 -8.05
CA GLU A 50 1.77 -10.54 -9.28
C GLU A 50 0.25 -10.67 -9.05
N ASP A 51 -0.15 -11.57 -8.17
CA ASP A 51 -1.55 -11.86 -7.85
C ASP A 51 -2.10 -11.06 -6.66
N ALA A 52 -1.29 -10.21 -5.99
CA ALA A 52 -1.72 -9.39 -4.86
C ALA A 52 -2.85 -8.45 -5.27
N LYS A 53 -3.86 -8.29 -4.42
CA LYS A 53 -5.00 -7.40 -4.64
C LYS A 53 -5.18 -6.39 -3.52
N ASP A 54 -4.59 -6.66 -2.40
CA ASP A 54 -4.54 -5.88 -1.17
C ASP A 54 -3.15 -5.19 -1.10
N LEU A 55 -3.04 -4.06 -1.80
CA LEU A 55 -1.81 -3.28 -1.88
C LEU A 55 -1.79 -2.30 -0.71
N ASP A 56 -1.14 -2.68 0.38
CA ASP A 56 -1.20 -1.94 1.65
C ASP A 56 -0.19 -0.81 1.74
N ASP A 57 0.92 -0.90 0.99
CA ASP A 57 2.01 0.08 1.00
C ASP A 57 2.44 0.53 -0.40
N ALA A 58 2.84 1.79 -0.48
CA ALA A 58 3.50 2.38 -1.63
C ALA A 58 4.78 3.09 -1.19
N VAL A 59 5.73 3.18 -2.11
CA VAL A 59 7.02 3.83 -1.87
C VAL A 59 7.30 4.88 -2.93
N SER A 60 7.90 5.99 -2.49
CA SER A 60 8.45 7.03 -3.35
C SER A 60 9.89 7.33 -2.96
N LEU A 61 10.73 7.70 -3.92
CA LEU A 61 12.10 8.10 -3.66
C LEU A 61 12.51 9.21 -4.61
N THR A 62 13.06 10.28 -4.05
CA THR A 62 13.71 11.36 -4.79
C THR A 62 15.02 11.74 -4.09
N MET A 63 15.82 12.57 -4.75
CA MET A 63 17.07 13.10 -4.18
C MET A 63 16.92 14.58 -3.87
N ASP A 64 17.45 15.01 -2.71
CA ASP A 64 17.70 16.40 -2.38
C ASP A 64 19.21 16.59 -2.09
N GLY A 65 19.94 17.09 -3.08
CA GLY A 65 21.39 17.06 -3.06
C GLY A 65 21.91 15.62 -3.00
N GLU A 66 22.64 15.29 -1.94
CA GLU A 66 23.16 13.92 -1.68
C GLU A 66 22.21 13.07 -0.81
N ASN A 67 21.13 13.66 -0.29
CA ASN A 67 20.22 12.96 0.60
C ASN A 67 19.08 12.30 -0.17
N TYR A 68 18.68 11.14 0.33
CA TYR A 68 17.49 10.41 -0.15
C TYR A 68 16.25 10.94 0.58
N ILE A 69 15.21 11.30 -0.17
CA ILE A 69 13.88 11.59 0.37
C ILE A 69 13.00 10.37 0.11
N LEU A 70 12.93 9.49 1.11
CA LEU A 70 12.15 8.26 1.05
C LEU A 70 10.75 8.50 1.63
N GLY A 71 9.72 8.28 0.83
CA GLY A 71 8.33 8.22 1.29
C GLY A 71 7.87 6.78 1.41
N VAL A 72 7.31 6.44 2.57
CA VAL A 72 6.57 5.18 2.81
C VAL A 72 5.13 5.56 3.10
N HIS A 73 4.21 5.06 2.28
CA HIS A 73 2.81 5.43 2.30
C HIS A 73 1.98 4.19 2.60
N ILE A 74 1.32 4.16 3.76
CA ILE A 74 0.49 3.04 4.20
C ILE A 74 -0.98 3.43 4.04
N ALA A 75 -1.79 2.54 3.48
CA ALA A 75 -3.22 2.75 3.33
C ALA A 75 -3.86 3.16 4.67
N ASP A 76 -4.58 4.29 4.69
CA ASP A 76 -5.26 4.80 5.90
C ASP A 76 -6.56 4.03 6.14
N VAL A 77 -6.42 2.76 6.56
CA VAL A 77 -7.55 1.88 6.87
C VAL A 77 -8.40 2.46 8.00
N SER A 78 -7.78 3.17 8.95
CA SER A 78 -8.48 3.76 10.11
C SER A 78 -9.48 4.85 9.72
N ASN A 79 -9.32 5.48 8.56
CA ASN A 79 -10.33 6.40 8.01
C ASN A 79 -11.66 5.70 7.70
N TYR A 80 -11.62 4.43 7.32
CA TYR A 80 -12.78 3.63 6.90
C TYR A 80 -13.31 2.71 8.01
N VAL A 81 -12.39 2.19 8.83
CA VAL A 81 -12.69 1.28 9.95
C VAL A 81 -12.53 2.05 11.25
N GLN A 82 -13.59 2.73 11.65
CA GLN A 82 -13.60 3.54 12.87
C GLN A 82 -13.63 2.66 14.13
N GLU A 83 -12.92 3.07 15.16
CA GLU A 83 -12.86 2.39 16.45
C GLU A 83 -14.28 2.13 17.01
N HIS A 84 -14.50 0.92 17.53
CA HIS A 84 -15.77 0.43 18.07
C HIS A 84 -16.92 0.31 17.06
N SER A 85 -16.67 0.50 15.76
CA SER A 85 -17.66 0.23 14.72
C SER A 85 -17.92 -1.28 14.56
N ALA A 86 -18.99 -1.66 13.88
CA ALA A 86 -19.25 -3.07 13.61
C ALA A 86 -18.15 -3.72 12.75
N LEU A 87 -17.52 -2.96 11.85
CA LEU A 87 -16.35 -3.38 11.07
C LEU A 87 -15.13 -3.63 11.96
N ASP A 88 -14.84 -2.71 12.88
CA ASP A 88 -13.71 -2.84 13.81
C ASP A 88 -13.88 -4.06 14.74
N VAL A 89 -15.05 -4.21 15.33
CA VAL A 89 -15.37 -5.37 16.20
C VAL A 89 -15.21 -6.69 15.45
N GLU A 90 -15.67 -6.76 14.20
CA GLU A 90 -15.54 -7.98 13.40
C GLU A 90 -14.08 -8.22 12.95
N ALA A 91 -13.37 -7.17 12.56
CA ALA A 91 -11.95 -7.25 12.20
C ALA A 91 -11.11 -7.72 13.40
N LEU A 92 -11.35 -7.19 14.59
CA LEU A 92 -10.69 -7.61 15.83
C LEU A 92 -10.99 -9.08 16.17
N LYS A 93 -12.24 -9.52 15.98
CA LYS A 93 -12.64 -10.92 16.19
C LYS A 93 -11.95 -11.87 15.20
N ARG A 94 -11.76 -11.46 13.93
CA ARG A 94 -11.04 -12.25 12.93
C ARG A 94 -9.53 -12.25 13.16
N GLY A 95 -8.98 -11.13 13.58
CA GLY A 95 -7.59 -10.93 13.96
C GLY A 95 -6.59 -10.89 12.79
N THR A 96 -6.89 -11.58 11.69
CA THR A 96 -6.03 -11.63 10.48
C THR A 96 -6.84 -12.16 9.28
N SER A 97 -6.33 -11.93 8.08
CA SER A 97 -6.75 -12.69 6.89
C SER A 97 -6.12 -14.08 6.88
N VAL A 98 -6.86 -15.09 6.45
CA VAL A 98 -6.39 -16.48 6.36
C VAL A 98 -6.25 -16.87 4.89
N TYR A 99 -5.02 -17.10 4.46
CA TYR A 99 -4.70 -17.48 3.09
C TYR A 99 -4.69 -19.01 2.95
N LEU A 100 -5.61 -19.53 2.16
CA LEU A 100 -5.70 -20.93 1.79
C LEU A 100 -5.18 -21.12 0.36
N VAL A 101 -4.99 -22.38 -0.05
CA VAL A 101 -4.43 -22.68 -1.39
C VAL A 101 -5.30 -22.13 -2.52
N ASP A 102 -6.63 -22.11 -2.33
CA ASP A 102 -7.61 -21.77 -3.37
C ASP A 102 -8.40 -20.48 -3.09
N ARG A 103 -8.26 -19.90 -1.90
CA ARG A 103 -9.02 -18.71 -1.49
C ARG A 103 -8.43 -18.00 -0.28
N VAL A 104 -8.88 -16.78 -0.06
CA VAL A 104 -8.60 -15.99 1.16
C VAL A 104 -9.90 -15.85 1.95
N ILE A 105 -9.82 -16.03 3.28
CA ILE A 105 -10.85 -15.62 4.22
C ILE A 105 -10.36 -14.28 4.80
N PRO A 106 -10.89 -13.14 4.33
CA PRO A 106 -10.29 -11.86 4.64
C PRO A 106 -10.69 -11.37 6.04
N MET A 107 -9.78 -10.60 6.68
CA MET A 107 -10.06 -9.88 7.92
C MET A 107 -11.08 -8.76 7.69
N LEU A 108 -10.95 -8.03 6.59
CA LEU A 108 -11.87 -6.98 6.15
C LEU A 108 -12.59 -7.39 4.86
N PRO A 109 -13.83 -6.94 4.62
CA PRO A 109 -14.52 -7.17 3.35
C PRO A 109 -13.70 -6.69 2.14
N HIS A 110 -13.74 -7.43 1.03
CA HIS A 110 -12.94 -7.13 -0.17
C HIS A 110 -13.16 -5.73 -0.76
N ALA A 111 -14.33 -5.13 -0.57
CA ALA A 111 -14.57 -3.75 -0.98
C ALA A 111 -13.70 -2.74 -0.24
N LEU A 112 -13.19 -3.10 0.95
CA LEU A 112 -12.16 -2.36 1.67
C LEU A 112 -10.78 -2.84 1.29
N SER A 113 -10.43 -4.10 1.59
CA SER A 113 -9.05 -4.61 1.46
C SER A 113 -8.51 -4.60 0.03
N ASN A 114 -9.33 -4.92 -0.97
CA ASN A 114 -8.94 -4.93 -2.39
C ASN A 114 -9.44 -3.68 -3.14
N GLY A 115 -10.33 -2.92 -2.50
CA GLY A 115 -10.98 -1.74 -3.04
C GLY A 115 -10.37 -0.45 -2.54
N ILE A 116 -11.14 0.29 -1.69
CA ILE A 116 -10.77 1.66 -1.32
C ILE A 116 -9.50 1.75 -0.45
N CYS A 117 -9.17 0.72 0.33
CA CYS A 117 -7.93 0.66 1.10
C CYS A 117 -6.75 0.14 0.28
N SER A 118 -6.97 -0.55 -0.85
CA SER A 118 -5.87 -0.97 -1.72
C SER A 118 -5.33 0.22 -2.50
N LEU A 119 -4.01 0.43 -2.47
CA LEU A 119 -3.33 1.53 -3.15
C LEU A 119 -3.24 1.30 -4.67
N ASN A 120 -4.40 1.18 -5.31
CA ASN A 120 -4.55 0.87 -6.72
C ASN A 120 -3.97 1.98 -7.61
N GLN A 121 -3.31 1.57 -8.69
CA GLN A 121 -2.72 2.49 -9.66
C GLN A 121 -3.74 3.46 -10.25
N GLY A 122 -3.40 4.74 -10.29
CA GLY A 122 -4.18 5.80 -10.95
C GLY A 122 -5.42 6.24 -10.19
N GLU A 123 -5.59 5.80 -8.95
CA GLU A 123 -6.73 6.18 -8.10
C GLU A 123 -6.26 6.99 -6.89
N ASP A 124 -7.03 8.04 -6.53
CA ASP A 124 -6.78 8.78 -5.29
C ASP A 124 -7.02 7.85 -4.10
N ARG A 125 -6.06 7.83 -3.17
CA ARG A 125 -6.11 7.03 -1.94
C ARG A 125 -5.69 7.85 -0.74
N LEU A 126 -6.32 7.58 0.39
CA LEU A 126 -5.90 8.13 1.68
C LEU A 126 -4.81 7.26 2.28
N ALA A 127 -3.76 7.89 2.76
CA ALA A 127 -2.63 7.19 3.35
C ALA A 127 -2.11 7.90 4.61
N LEU A 128 -1.44 7.15 5.47
CA LEU A 128 -0.50 7.66 6.45
C LEU A 128 0.89 7.55 5.85
N SER A 129 1.57 8.67 5.69
CA SER A 129 2.87 8.71 5.06
C SER A 129 3.95 9.09 6.05
N CYS A 130 5.06 8.36 6.00
CA CYS A 130 6.31 8.72 6.64
C CYS A 130 7.29 9.16 5.55
N ILE A 131 7.67 10.42 5.55
CA ILE A 131 8.63 10.99 4.61
C ILE A 131 9.92 11.22 5.38
N MET A 132 11.00 10.56 4.97
CA MET A 132 12.29 10.54 5.66
C MET A 132 13.37 11.15 4.79
N THR A 133 14.17 12.04 5.35
CA THR A 133 15.43 12.50 4.77
C THR A 133 16.56 11.63 5.31
N ILE A 134 17.23 10.89 4.43
CA ILE A 134 18.28 9.92 4.77
C ILE A 134 19.58 10.36 4.11
N ASN A 135 20.64 10.50 4.90
CA ASN A 135 21.94 10.88 4.38
C ASN A 135 22.67 9.70 3.68
N PRO A 136 23.80 9.91 2.96
CA PRO A 136 24.53 8.86 2.27
C PRO A 136 25.10 7.76 3.18
N ARG A 137 25.10 7.98 4.50
CA ARG A 137 25.50 6.96 5.50
C ARG A 137 24.36 6.08 5.96
N GLY A 138 23.11 6.35 5.51
CA GLY A 138 21.92 5.64 5.93
C GLY A 138 21.31 6.15 7.24
N GLU A 139 21.72 7.32 7.72
CA GLU A 139 21.17 7.93 8.93
C GLU A 139 19.94 8.79 8.56
N ILE A 140 18.83 8.60 9.27
CA ILE A 140 17.65 9.45 9.15
C ILE A 140 17.97 10.77 9.85
N ILE A 141 18.06 11.86 9.09
CA ILE A 141 18.39 13.19 9.61
C ILE A 141 17.15 14.06 9.84
N ASP A 142 16.05 13.73 9.19
CA ASP A 142 14.74 14.37 9.40
C ASP A 142 13.62 13.43 8.98
N HIS A 143 12.40 13.63 9.54
CA HIS A 143 11.22 12.91 9.11
C HIS A 143 9.93 13.67 9.39
N THR A 144 8.90 13.39 8.60
CA THR A 144 7.54 13.88 8.78
C THR A 144 6.58 12.72 8.67
N ILE A 145 5.65 12.61 9.64
CA ILE A 145 4.52 11.67 9.56
C ILE A 145 3.26 12.50 9.38
N ALA A 146 2.48 12.21 8.35
CA ALA A 146 1.30 12.97 8.01
C ALA A 146 0.19 12.10 7.42
N GLU A 147 -1.05 12.53 7.63
CA GLU A 147 -2.18 12.08 6.82
C GLU A 147 -2.06 12.69 5.43
N THR A 148 -2.16 11.85 4.40
CA THR A 148 -1.90 12.26 3.02
C THR A 148 -3.00 11.80 2.07
N VAL A 149 -3.06 12.42 0.90
CA VAL A 149 -3.73 11.87 -0.28
C VAL A 149 -2.67 11.58 -1.34
N ILE A 150 -2.70 10.37 -1.88
CA ILE A 150 -1.71 9.86 -2.84
C ILE A 150 -2.40 9.32 -4.10
N CYS A 151 -1.63 9.19 -5.19
CA CYS A 151 -2.06 8.51 -6.40
C CYS A 151 -0.89 7.69 -6.95
N VAL A 152 -0.96 6.37 -6.84
CA VAL A 152 0.12 5.47 -7.27
C VAL A 152 0.28 5.52 -8.79
N ASN A 153 1.47 5.82 -9.30
CA ASN A 153 1.74 5.93 -10.73
C ASN A 153 1.76 4.56 -11.42
N ARG A 154 2.35 3.56 -10.77
CA ARG A 154 2.46 2.20 -11.30
C ARG A 154 2.39 1.16 -10.18
N ARG A 155 1.59 0.12 -10.46
CA ARG A 155 1.69 -1.14 -9.74
C ARG A 155 2.82 -1.96 -10.34
N MET A 156 3.84 -2.25 -9.54
CA MET A 156 4.96 -3.10 -9.94
C MET A 156 4.84 -4.46 -9.28
N SER A 157 5.50 -5.46 -9.86
CA SER A 157 5.71 -6.75 -9.21
C SER A 157 7.18 -6.94 -8.83
N TYR A 158 7.44 -7.78 -7.81
CA TYR A 158 8.81 -8.18 -7.48
C TYR A 158 9.55 -8.75 -8.71
N THR A 159 8.83 -9.48 -9.57
CA THR A 159 9.38 -10.03 -10.83
C THR A 159 9.83 -8.92 -11.76
N ASN A 160 9.01 -7.88 -11.98
CA ASN A 160 9.35 -6.80 -12.91
C ASN A 160 10.50 -5.94 -12.37
N VAL A 161 10.50 -5.64 -11.07
CA VAL A 161 11.61 -4.90 -10.45
C VAL A 161 12.91 -5.71 -10.52
N LYS A 162 12.87 -7.03 -10.31
CA LYS A 162 14.03 -7.92 -10.50
C LYS A 162 14.51 -7.90 -11.95
N LYS A 163 13.62 -7.97 -12.93
CA LYS A 163 13.99 -7.90 -14.36
C LYS A 163 14.69 -6.59 -14.70
N ILE A 164 14.26 -5.46 -14.11
CA ILE A 164 14.89 -4.15 -14.30
C ILE A 164 16.27 -4.12 -13.65
N LEU A 165 16.37 -4.46 -12.35
CA LEU A 165 17.59 -4.22 -11.56
C LEU A 165 18.64 -5.32 -11.69
N VAL A 166 18.22 -6.57 -11.86
CA VAL A 166 19.12 -7.74 -11.81
C VAL A 166 19.30 -8.35 -13.20
N ASP A 167 18.19 -8.68 -13.85
CA ASP A 167 18.22 -9.40 -15.13
C ASP A 167 18.53 -8.47 -16.32
N GLN A 168 18.41 -7.14 -16.14
CA GLN A 168 18.67 -6.10 -17.15
C GLN A 168 17.88 -6.34 -18.45
N ASP A 169 16.61 -6.74 -18.30
CA ASP A 169 15.70 -7.04 -19.40
C ASP A 169 15.36 -5.75 -20.15
N THR A 170 15.80 -5.62 -21.39
CA THR A 170 15.69 -4.40 -22.19
C THR A 170 14.25 -4.04 -22.53
N ASP A 171 13.37 -5.02 -22.68
CA ASP A 171 11.97 -4.79 -23.01
C ASP A 171 11.24 -4.22 -21.78
N VAL A 172 11.46 -4.80 -20.60
CA VAL A 172 10.91 -4.33 -19.33
C VAL A 172 11.48 -2.96 -18.94
N ILE A 173 12.79 -2.74 -19.11
CA ILE A 173 13.43 -1.42 -18.92
C ILE A 173 12.80 -0.36 -19.82
N THR A 174 12.51 -0.70 -21.08
CA THR A 174 11.89 0.23 -22.02
C THR A 174 10.46 0.57 -21.61
N GLU A 175 9.69 -0.43 -21.18
CA GLU A 175 8.31 -0.25 -20.68
C GLU A 175 8.23 0.68 -19.47
N TYR A 176 9.14 0.49 -18.52
CA TYR A 176 9.16 1.25 -17.24
C TYR A 176 10.24 2.34 -17.20
N LYS A 177 10.73 2.79 -18.34
CA LYS A 177 11.84 3.73 -18.47
C LYS A 177 11.79 4.95 -17.52
N PRO A 178 10.63 5.61 -17.29
CA PRO A 178 10.57 6.76 -16.36
C PRO A 178 10.81 6.39 -14.89
N LEU A 179 10.65 5.12 -14.52
CA LEU A 179 10.78 4.64 -13.14
C LEU A 179 12.16 4.04 -12.85
N VAL A 180 12.92 3.69 -13.88
CA VAL A 180 14.23 3.01 -13.74
C VAL A 180 15.17 3.78 -12.83
N PRO A 181 15.37 5.11 -12.96
CA PRO A 181 16.25 5.85 -12.07
C PRO A 181 15.86 5.75 -10.59
N MET A 182 14.54 5.80 -10.30
CA MET A 182 14.04 5.63 -8.94
C MET A 182 14.33 4.23 -8.38
N PHE A 183 14.18 3.17 -9.17
CA PHE A 183 14.51 1.81 -8.74
C PHE A 183 16.01 1.62 -8.49
N GLU A 184 16.86 2.21 -9.31
CA GLU A 184 18.33 2.19 -9.09
C GLU A 184 18.70 2.87 -7.76
N GLN A 185 18.12 4.03 -7.48
CA GLN A 185 18.30 4.75 -6.21
C GLN A 185 17.73 3.96 -5.02
N MET A 186 16.58 3.32 -5.17
CA MET A 186 16.01 2.43 -4.13
C MET A 186 16.93 1.25 -3.83
N ALA A 187 17.54 0.63 -4.84
CA ALA A 187 18.46 -0.46 -4.67
C ALA A 187 19.75 -0.01 -3.96
N GLU A 188 20.26 1.17 -4.30
CA GLU A 188 21.40 1.79 -3.63
C GLU A 188 21.09 2.06 -2.15
N LEU A 189 19.99 2.76 -1.87
CA LEU A 189 19.55 3.05 -0.50
C LEU A 189 19.33 1.76 0.30
N ALA A 190 18.67 0.75 -0.26
CA ALA A 190 18.48 -0.54 0.40
C ALA A 190 19.82 -1.22 0.74
N SER A 191 20.85 -1.05 -0.09
CA SER A 191 22.20 -1.56 0.18
C SER A 191 22.89 -0.79 1.31
N ILE A 192 22.64 0.51 1.42
CA ILE A 192 23.14 1.36 2.52
C ILE A 192 22.47 0.96 3.84
N LEU A 193 21.16 0.80 3.85
CA LEU A 193 20.38 0.49 5.06
C LEU A 193 20.61 -0.94 5.60
N ARG A 194 21.17 -1.86 4.80
CA ARG A 194 21.48 -3.24 5.21
C ARG A 194 22.87 -3.41 5.83
N LYS A 195 23.71 -2.39 5.82
CA LYS A 195 25.06 -2.42 6.43
C LYS A 195 25.00 -2.20 7.93
#